data_a7f754a12c239cba24e4f1410b289204
#
_entry.id   a7f754a12c239cba24e4f1410b289204
#
_cell.length_a   1.000
_cell.length_b   1.000
_cell.length_c   1.000
_cell.angle_alpha   90.00
_cell.angle_beta   90.00
_cell.angle_gamma   90.00
#
_symmetry.space_group_name_H-M   'P 1'
#
loop_
_entity.id
_entity.type
_entity.pdbx_description
1 polymer ?
#
loop_
_entity_poly.entity_id
_entity_poly.type
_entity_poly.pdbx_seq_one_letter_code
_entity_poly.pdbx_strand_id
1 'polypeptide(L)'
;PGAVSAADIDRKREGFNAAEGRIRSLKAGVEDARNKVRHTELRAPFAGRVAKRWVDNFQEIQPTQPVLALEDISQVELLIDVPENVMATADARDDAHGVSFSAQFPAAPGKQFPLALEEFATRADPATQTYQVVLKMAQPEGLNVISGMTATVTVTFDGQSAAHRGTRVPAIAVAADPDG
;
A
#
# COMPACT_ATOMS: atom_id res chain seq x y z
N PRO A 1 -61.21 35.92 3.08
CA PRO A 1 -60.07 35.11 3.26
C PRO A 1 -60.16 34.39 4.60
N GLY A 2 -60.49 33.07 4.55
CA GLY A 2 -60.70 32.26 5.75
C GLY A 2 -59.35 32.06 6.47
N ALA A 3 -59.30 32.38 7.76
CA ALA A 3 -58.13 32.12 8.60
C ALA A 3 -57.93 30.60 8.72
N VAL A 4 -56.78 30.13 8.30
CA VAL A 4 -56.40 28.71 8.46
C VAL A 4 -56.17 28.48 9.95
N SER A 5 -56.81 27.45 10.52
CA SER A 5 -56.61 27.09 11.93
C SER A 5 -55.22 26.65 12.22
N ALA A 6 -54.62 27.07 13.36
CA ALA A 6 -53.33 26.61 13.80
C ALA A 6 -53.23 25.07 13.82
N ALA A 7 -54.28 24.38 14.23
CA ALA A 7 -54.37 22.93 14.21
C ALA A 7 -54.32 22.32 12.80
N ASP A 8 -54.76 23.06 11.77
CA ASP A 8 -54.65 22.60 10.38
C ASP A 8 -53.21 22.74 9.84
N ILE A 9 -52.56 23.83 10.26
CA ILE A 9 -51.11 24.02 9.94
C ILE A 9 -50.29 22.94 10.59
N ASP A 10 -50.52 22.62 11.84
CA ASP A 10 -49.79 21.58 12.57
C ASP A 10 -49.99 20.20 11.94
N ARG A 11 -51.23 19.83 11.60
CA ARG A 11 -51.51 18.58 10.88
C ARG A 11 -50.79 18.49 9.53
N LYS A 12 -50.75 19.59 8.79
CA LYS A 12 -50.03 19.64 7.49
C LYS A 12 -48.53 19.50 7.67
N ARG A 13 -47.96 20.14 8.72
CA ARG A 13 -46.57 20.05 9.07
C ARG A 13 -46.18 18.63 9.50
N GLU A 14 -46.99 17.99 10.33
CA GLU A 14 -46.79 16.58 10.70
C GLU A 14 -46.83 15.65 9.48
N GLY A 15 -47.83 15.82 8.60
CA GLY A 15 -47.92 15.07 7.34
C GLY A 15 -46.70 15.27 6.42
N PHE A 16 -46.20 16.50 6.33
CA PHE A 16 -45.01 16.83 5.58
C PHE A 16 -43.78 16.13 6.18
N ASN A 17 -43.59 16.26 7.50
CA ASN A 17 -42.44 15.61 8.20
C ASN A 17 -42.49 14.08 8.07
N ALA A 18 -43.67 13.48 8.15
CA ALA A 18 -43.87 12.05 7.96
C ALA A 18 -43.51 11.61 6.52
N ALA A 19 -43.97 12.39 5.53
CA ALA A 19 -43.65 12.14 4.12
C ALA A 19 -42.15 12.28 3.84
N GLU A 20 -41.51 13.29 4.41
CA GLU A 20 -40.07 13.50 4.31
C GLU A 20 -39.26 12.35 4.96
N GLY A 21 -39.71 11.88 6.13
CA GLY A 21 -39.15 10.70 6.80
C GLY A 21 -39.27 9.46 5.92
N ARG A 22 -40.41 9.24 5.28
CA ARG A 22 -40.62 8.13 4.35
C ARG A 22 -39.71 8.20 3.12
N ILE A 23 -39.56 9.41 2.55
CA ILE A 23 -38.61 9.60 1.43
C ILE A 23 -37.19 9.25 1.83
N ARG A 24 -36.72 9.69 3.01
CA ARG A 24 -35.39 9.34 3.53
C ARG A 24 -35.22 7.82 3.67
N SER A 25 -36.21 7.16 4.25
CA SER A 25 -36.19 5.68 4.41
C SER A 25 -36.13 4.95 3.07
N LEU A 26 -36.96 5.36 2.10
CA LEU A 26 -36.96 4.76 0.76
C LEU A 26 -35.65 5.00 0.01
N LYS A 27 -35.07 6.19 0.12
CA LYS A 27 -33.76 6.49 -0.45
C LYS A 27 -32.68 5.59 0.15
N ALA A 28 -32.66 5.41 1.47
CA ALA A 28 -31.73 4.50 2.13
C ALA A 28 -31.90 3.05 1.65
N GLY A 29 -33.14 2.59 1.47
CA GLY A 29 -33.44 1.27 0.91
C GLY A 29 -32.92 1.09 -0.53
N VAL A 30 -33.03 2.13 -1.35
CA VAL A 30 -32.49 2.11 -2.73
C VAL A 30 -30.96 2.03 -2.71
N GLU A 31 -30.29 2.81 -1.84
CA GLU A 31 -28.83 2.75 -1.72
C GLU A 31 -28.34 1.40 -1.20
N ASP A 32 -29.05 0.80 -0.24
CA ASP A 32 -28.74 -0.56 0.23
C ASP A 32 -28.85 -1.59 -0.91
N ALA A 33 -29.95 -1.53 -1.68
CA ALA A 33 -30.12 -2.42 -2.83
C ALA A 33 -29.03 -2.21 -3.91
N ARG A 34 -28.64 -0.97 -4.18
CA ARG A 34 -27.53 -0.65 -5.11
C ARG A 34 -26.20 -1.18 -4.59
N ASN A 35 -25.94 -1.09 -3.30
CA ASN A 35 -24.74 -1.65 -2.69
C ASN A 35 -24.69 -3.18 -2.84
N LYS A 36 -25.81 -3.86 -2.60
CA LYS A 36 -25.92 -5.30 -2.81
C LYS A 36 -25.59 -5.69 -4.25
N VAL A 37 -26.11 -4.95 -5.24
CA VAL A 37 -25.77 -5.19 -6.65
C VAL A 37 -24.27 -4.94 -6.93
N ARG A 38 -23.69 -3.85 -6.40
CA ARG A 38 -22.24 -3.61 -6.56
C ARG A 38 -21.37 -4.74 -5.99
N HIS A 39 -21.80 -5.33 -4.88
CA HIS A 39 -21.07 -6.43 -4.25
C HIS A 39 -21.20 -7.77 -5.00
N THR A 40 -22.03 -7.86 -6.04
CA THR A 40 -22.06 -9.05 -6.92
C THR A 40 -20.91 -9.06 -7.93
N GLU A 41 -20.21 -7.94 -8.11
CA GLU A 41 -19.04 -7.82 -8.99
C GLU A 41 -17.80 -7.53 -8.15
N LEU A 42 -16.84 -8.43 -8.19
CA LEU A 42 -15.52 -8.20 -7.61
C LEU A 42 -14.62 -7.57 -8.67
N ARG A 43 -14.17 -6.35 -8.42
CA ARG A 43 -13.29 -5.59 -9.33
C ARG A 43 -11.95 -5.36 -8.69
N ALA A 44 -10.88 -5.43 -9.49
CA ALA A 44 -9.55 -5.06 -9.07
C ALA A 44 -9.50 -3.57 -8.69
N PRO A 45 -9.02 -3.20 -7.50
CA PRO A 45 -8.92 -1.80 -7.08
C PRO A 45 -7.81 -1.04 -7.80
N PHE A 46 -6.80 -1.75 -8.32
CA PHE A 46 -5.66 -1.20 -9.06
C PHE A 46 -5.24 -2.13 -10.19
N ALA A 47 -4.40 -1.64 -11.09
CA ALA A 47 -3.80 -2.44 -12.15
C ALA A 47 -2.66 -3.29 -11.58
N GLY A 48 -2.76 -4.61 -11.70
CA GLY A 48 -1.79 -5.52 -11.10
C GLY A 48 -1.82 -6.91 -11.71
N ARG A 49 -1.11 -7.82 -11.10
CA ARG A 49 -1.06 -9.24 -11.45
C ARG A 49 -1.75 -10.07 -10.39
N VAL A 50 -2.50 -11.08 -10.82
CA VAL A 50 -3.05 -12.07 -9.90
C VAL A 50 -1.90 -12.98 -9.42
N ALA A 51 -1.55 -12.86 -8.14
CA ALA A 51 -0.52 -13.67 -7.51
C ALA A 51 -1.04 -15.05 -7.13
N LYS A 52 -2.28 -15.11 -6.64
CA LYS A 52 -2.88 -16.35 -6.20
C LYS A 52 -4.40 -16.31 -6.36
N ARG A 53 -4.99 -17.45 -6.67
CA ARG A 53 -6.43 -17.68 -6.71
C ARG A 53 -6.76 -18.83 -5.75
N TRP A 54 -7.78 -18.64 -4.90
CA TRP A 54 -8.21 -19.63 -3.90
C TRP A 54 -9.54 -20.27 -4.23
N VAL A 55 -10.24 -19.80 -5.25
CA VAL A 55 -11.57 -20.28 -5.62
C VAL A 55 -11.62 -20.71 -7.08
N ASP A 56 -12.47 -21.68 -7.39
CA ASP A 56 -12.71 -22.12 -8.77
C ASP A 56 -13.97 -21.48 -9.35
N ASN A 57 -14.10 -21.57 -10.68
CA ASN A 57 -15.30 -21.10 -11.36
C ASN A 57 -16.53 -21.86 -10.84
N PHE A 58 -17.63 -21.15 -10.64
CA PHE A 58 -18.89 -21.68 -10.13
C PHE A 58 -18.83 -22.21 -8.69
N GLN A 59 -17.78 -21.93 -7.97
CA GLN A 59 -17.68 -22.27 -6.54
C GLN A 59 -18.53 -21.31 -5.71
N GLU A 60 -19.27 -21.84 -4.78
CA GLU A 60 -19.95 -21.03 -3.76
C GLU A 60 -18.91 -20.47 -2.77
N ILE A 61 -18.99 -19.17 -2.51
CA ILE A 61 -18.07 -18.47 -1.60
C ILE A 61 -18.84 -17.92 -0.40
N GLN A 62 -18.17 -17.89 0.75
CA GLN A 62 -18.70 -17.30 1.97
C GLN A 62 -18.25 -15.84 2.10
N PRO A 63 -18.99 -14.99 2.82
CA PRO A 63 -18.51 -13.68 3.18
C PRO A 63 -17.13 -13.74 3.83
N THR A 64 -16.25 -12.79 3.49
CA THR A 64 -14.86 -12.71 3.97
C THR A 64 -13.89 -13.77 3.46
N GLN A 65 -14.36 -14.73 2.64
CA GLN A 65 -13.48 -15.72 2.03
C GLN A 65 -12.58 -15.05 0.98
N PRO A 66 -11.24 -15.25 1.05
CA PRO A 66 -10.35 -14.73 0.04
C PRO A 66 -10.61 -15.40 -1.31
N VAL A 67 -10.74 -14.59 -2.37
CA VAL A 67 -10.99 -15.06 -3.74
C VAL A 67 -9.69 -15.08 -4.53
N LEU A 68 -8.96 -13.98 -4.54
CA LEU A 68 -7.67 -13.87 -5.21
C LEU A 68 -6.77 -12.86 -4.48
N ALA A 69 -5.46 -13.01 -4.62
CA ALA A 69 -4.48 -12.00 -4.28
C ALA A 69 -4.05 -11.25 -5.54
N LEU A 70 -4.03 -9.94 -5.45
CA LEU A 70 -3.56 -9.05 -6.49
C LEU A 70 -2.28 -8.36 -6.02
N GLU A 71 -1.27 -8.33 -6.86
CA GLU A 71 0.00 -7.64 -6.59
C GLU A 71 0.14 -6.45 -7.53
N ASP A 72 0.55 -5.31 -6.97
CA ASP A 72 1.01 -4.19 -7.78
C ASP A 72 2.42 -4.50 -8.29
N ILE A 73 2.57 -4.53 -9.59
CA ILE A 73 3.86 -4.80 -10.26
C ILE A 73 4.51 -3.54 -10.80
N SER A 74 3.97 -2.37 -10.53
CA SER A 74 4.51 -1.09 -11.01
C SER A 74 5.75 -0.66 -10.23
N GLN A 75 5.84 -1.07 -8.98
CA GLN A 75 6.92 -0.75 -8.06
C GLN A 75 7.49 -2.02 -7.43
N VAL A 76 8.75 -1.95 -7.06
CA VAL A 76 9.46 -3.00 -6.33
C VAL A 76 9.98 -2.38 -5.04
N GLU A 77 9.64 -2.99 -3.93
CA GLU A 77 10.17 -2.66 -2.62
C GLU A 77 11.26 -3.66 -2.23
N LEU A 78 12.34 -3.15 -1.68
CA LEU A 78 13.43 -3.93 -1.16
C LEU A 78 13.55 -3.65 0.35
N LEU A 79 13.38 -4.71 1.13
CA LEU A 79 13.59 -4.64 2.57
C LEU A 79 15.04 -4.98 2.88
N ILE A 80 15.70 -4.12 3.64
CA ILE A 80 17.05 -4.35 4.13
C ILE A 80 17.10 -4.16 5.64
N ASP A 81 17.92 -4.97 6.29
CA ASP A 81 18.20 -4.84 7.72
C ASP A 81 19.56 -4.16 7.91
N VAL A 82 19.53 -2.94 8.42
CA VAL A 82 20.72 -2.11 8.60
C VAL A 82 21.17 -2.14 10.05
N PRO A 83 22.43 -2.56 10.34
CA PRO A 83 22.96 -2.57 11.69
C PRO A 83 23.02 -1.17 12.31
N GLU A 84 22.86 -1.09 13.65
CA GLU A 84 22.84 0.17 14.40
C GLU A 84 24.07 1.04 14.14
N ASN A 85 25.27 0.43 14.08
CA ASN A 85 26.50 1.16 13.82
C ASN A 85 26.55 1.85 12.45
N VAL A 86 25.84 1.31 11.45
CA VAL A 86 25.69 1.91 10.12
C VAL A 86 24.66 3.03 10.17
N MET A 87 23.51 2.79 10.84
CA MET A 87 22.49 3.82 11.03
C MET A 87 22.99 5.03 11.81
N ALA A 88 23.84 4.83 12.80
CA ALA A 88 24.43 5.93 13.59
C ALA A 88 25.38 6.82 12.78
N THR A 89 25.91 6.34 11.65
CA THR A 89 26.76 7.13 10.73
C THR A 89 25.95 7.85 9.67
N ALA A 90 24.74 7.40 9.39
CA ALA A 90 23.79 8.12 8.54
C ALA A 90 23.21 9.26 9.35
N ASP A 91 23.55 10.52 8.99
CA ASP A 91 23.01 11.69 9.68
C ASP A 91 21.49 11.78 9.44
N ALA A 92 20.70 11.28 10.39
CA ALA A 92 19.25 11.17 10.32
C ALA A 92 18.54 12.55 10.34
N ARG A 93 19.29 13.65 10.30
CA ARG A 93 18.79 15.02 10.41
C ARG A 93 18.70 15.76 9.09
N ASP A 94 19.29 15.22 8.05
CA ASP A 94 19.26 15.86 6.73
C ASP A 94 18.58 14.88 5.78
N ASP A 95 17.39 15.22 5.32
CA ASP A 95 16.54 14.45 4.39
C ASP A 95 17.36 13.77 3.28
N ALA A 96 17.97 12.61 3.54
CA ALA A 96 18.72 11.76 2.62
C ALA A 96 19.72 12.47 1.66
N HIS A 97 20.06 13.75 1.91
CA HIS A 97 21.03 14.49 1.13
C HIS A 97 22.43 13.95 1.44
N GLY A 98 22.99 13.21 0.50
CA GLY A 98 24.31 12.61 0.63
C GLY A 98 24.31 11.10 0.84
N VAL A 99 23.17 10.41 0.77
CA VAL A 99 23.10 8.95 0.75
C VAL A 99 22.42 8.50 -0.52
N SER A 100 23.09 7.66 -1.30
CA SER A 100 22.51 7.05 -2.49
C SER A 100 22.43 5.54 -2.33
N PHE A 101 21.34 4.97 -2.81
CA PHE A 101 21.08 3.54 -2.76
C PHE A 101 21.01 2.97 -4.16
N SER A 102 21.60 1.81 -4.37
CA SER A 102 21.49 1.09 -5.62
C SER A 102 21.35 -0.41 -5.38
N ALA A 103 20.48 -1.05 -6.17
CA ALA A 103 20.31 -2.50 -6.16
C ALA A 103 21.03 -3.15 -7.34
N GLN A 104 21.54 -4.34 -7.10
CA GLN A 104 22.04 -5.25 -8.15
C GLN A 104 21.37 -6.61 -7.98
N PHE A 105 20.72 -7.08 -9.04
CA PHE A 105 20.09 -8.40 -9.05
C PHE A 105 21.01 -9.44 -9.68
N PRO A 106 21.06 -10.68 -9.16
CA PRO A 106 21.81 -11.77 -9.76
C PRO A 106 21.42 -12.06 -11.21
N ALA A 107 20.14 -11.82 -11.54
CA ALA A 107 19.62 -12.00 -12.90
C ALA A 107 20.06 -10.93 -13.91
N ALA A 108 20.67 -9.81 -13.44
CA ALA A 108 21.20 -8.75 -14.27
C ALA A 108 22.58 -8.30 -13.77
N PRO A 109 23.60 -9.14 -13.90
CA PRO A 109 24.94 -8.85 -13.37
C PRO A 109 25.53 -7.60 -14.03
N GLY A 110 26.14 -6.73 -13.22
CA GLY A 110 26.75 -5.48 -13.66
C GLY A 110 25.76 -4.32 -13.88
N LYS A 111 24.45 -4.53 -13.83
CA LYS A 111 23.47 -3.44 -13.84
C LYS A 111 23.16 -2.99 -12.42
N GLN A 112 23.20 -1.69 -12.21
CA GLN A 112 22.78 -1.06 -10.96
C GLN A 112 21.48 -0.29 -11.19
N PHE A 113 20.54 -0.48 -10.28
CA PHE A 113 19.23 0.17 -10.32
C PHE A 113 19.15 1.13 -9.14
N PRO A 114 18.92 2.42 -9.40
CA PRO A 114 18.81 3.41 -8.33
C PRO A 114 17.55 3.13 -7.48
N LEU A 115 17.71 3.29 -6.18
CA LEU A 115 16.63 3.10 -5.20
C LEU A 115 16.35 4.43 -4.50
N ALA A 116 15.09 4.66 -4.17
CA ALA A 116 14.66 5.73 -3.30
C ALA A 116 14.37 5.17 -1.90
N LEU A 117 14.68 5.93 -0.86
CA LEU A 117 14.25 5.60 0.49
C LEU A 117 12.74 5.85 0.60
N GLU A 118 11.99 4.85 1.04
CA GLU A 118 10.56 4.95 1.31
C GLU A 118 10.30 5.14 2.79
N GLU A 119 10.79 4.21 3.59
CA GLU A 119 10.55 4.17 5.02
C GLU A 119 11.76 3.57 5.75
N PHE A 120 11.92 3.93 7.00
CA PHE A 120 12.84 3.25 7.93
C PHE A 120 12.21 3.10 9.31
N ALA A 121 12.44 1.95 9.92
CA ALA A 121 11.98 1.69 11.28
C ALA A 121 12.73 2.57 12.27
N THR A 122 12.00 3.24 13.16
CA THR A 122 12.59 4.09 14.24
C THR A 122 12.99 3.27 15.45
N ARG A 123 12.68 1.97 15.48
CA ARG A 123 13.05 1.03 16.54
C ARG A 123 13.81 -0.15 15.96
N ALA A 124 14.92 -0.48 16.59
CA ALA A 124 15.67 -1.68 16.22
C ALA A 124 14.91 -2.96 16.59
N ASP A 125 15.05 -3.99 15.80
CA ASP A 125 14.66 -5.35 16.17
C ASP A 125 15.56 -5.80 17.32
N PRO A 126 14.99 -6.20 18.49
CA PRO A 126 15.78 -6.56 19.67
C PRO A 126 16.59 -7.85 19.51
N ALA A 127 16.21 -8.72 18.58
CA ALA A 127 16.90 -9.99 18.34
C ALA A 127 18.11 -9.82 17.46
N THR A 128 18.03 -8.98 16.42
CA THR A 128 19.08 -8.78 15.40
C THR A 128 19.88 -7.50 15.60
N GLN A 129 19.38 -6.55 16.41
CA GLN A 129 19.93 -5.20 16.60
C GLN A 129 20.09 -4.44 15.26
N THR A 130 19.12 -4.65 14.39
CA THR A 130 19.07 -3.99 13.08
C THR A 130 17.83 -3.12 12.94
N TYR A 131 17.91 -2.11 12.08
CA TYR A 131 16.79 -1.28 11.67
C TYR A 131 16.31 -1.73 10.29
N GLN A 132 15.04 -1.99 10.16
CA GLN A 132 14.46 -2.30 8.85
C GLN A 132 14.31 -1.01 8.04
N VAL A 133 14.80 -1.04 6.81
CA VAL A 133 14.70 0.05 5.84
C VAL A 133 14.00 -0.47 4.59
N VAL A 134 13.00 0.25 4.14
CA VAL A 134 12.27 -0.02 2.91
C VAL A 134 12.77 0.93 1.83
N LEU A 135 13.27 0.35 0.76
CA LEU A 135 13.74 1.06 -0.43
C LEU A 135 12.84 0.70 -1.60
N LYS A 136 12.51 1.67 -2.45
CA LYS A 136 11.67 1.44 -3.62
C LYS A 136 12.33 1.84 -4.93
N MET A 137 11.88 1.18 -6.00
CA MET A 137 12.18 1.55 -7.38
C MET A 137 11.00 1.20 -8.28
N ALA A 138 10.93 1.82 -9.45
CA ALA A 138 10.04 1.35 -10.50
C ALA A 138 10.47 -0.05 -10.99
N GLN A 139 9.52 -0.85 -11.45
CA GLN A 139 9.83 -2.13 -12.08
C GLN A 139 10.82 -1.90 -13.24
N PRO A 140 12.01 -2.52 -13.22
CA PRO A 140 13.03 -2.25 -14.21
C PRO A 140 12.67 -2.84 -15.56
N GLU A 141 12.94 -2.10 -16.63
CA GLU A 141 12.71 -2.61 -17.99
C GLU A 141 13.65 -3.80 -18.31
N GLY A 142 13.06 -4.84 -18.85
CA GLY A 142 13.81 -6.03 -19.27
C GLY A 142 14.22 -6.98 -18.14
N LEU A 143 13.82 -6.69 -16.89
CA LEU A 143 14.01 -7.58 -15.75
C LEU A 143 12.69 -7.72 -14.99
N ASN A 144 12.14 -8.93 -14.95
CA ASN A 144 10.92 -9.20 -14.18
C ASN A 144 11.30 -9.51 -12.73
N VAL A 145 11.31 -8.48 -11.89
CA VAL A 145 11.52 -8.66 -10.44
C VAL A 145 10.19 -9.06 -9.81
N ILE A 146 10.20 -10.18 -9.10
CA ILE A 146 9.02 -10.71 -8.40
C ILE A 146 9.32 -10.84 -6.91
N SER A 147 8.28 -10.85 -6.12
CA SER A 147 8.33 -11.04 -4.67
C SER A 147 9.11 -12.29 -4.28
N GLY A 148 9.97 -12.18 -3.28
CA GLY A 148 10.86 -13.25 -2.80
C GLY A 148 12.21 -13.33 -3.50
N MET A 149 12.47 -12.51 -4.52
CA MET A 149 13.82 -12.40 -5.10
C MET A 149 14.78 -11.70 -4.15
N THR A 150 16.06 -12.06 -4.23
CA THR A 150 17.14 -11.41 -3.49
C THR A 150 17.91 -10.43 -4.37
N ALA A 151 18.38 -9.35 -3.76
CA ALA A 151 19.22 -8.36 -4.40
C ALA A 151 20.39 -7.98 -3.47
N THR A 152 21.45 -7.42 -4.05
CA THR A 152 22.51 -6.78 -3.28
C THR A 152 22.28 -5.28 -3.32
N VAL A 153 22.07 -4.66 -2.16
CA VAL A 153 21.95 -3.21 -2.05
C VAL A 153 23.31 -2.63 -1.67
N THR A 154 23.71 -1.60 -2.41
CA THR A 154 24.90 -0.80 -2.11
C THR A 154 24.46 0.56 -1.65
N VAL A 155 24.91 0.95 -0.48
CA VAL A 155 24.67 2.28 0.11
C VAL A 155 25.95 3.10 -0.07
N THR A 156 25.84 4.27 -0.69
CA THR A 156 26.97 5.19 -0.90
C THR A 156 26.67 6.48 -0.15
N PHE A 157 27.62 6.91 0.66
CA PHE A 157 27.53 8.17 1.40
C PHE A 157 28.32 9.25 0.66
N ASP A 158 27.64 10.32 0.26
CA ASP A 158 28.26 11.50 -0.37
C ASP A 158 28.76 12.44 0.73
N GLY A 159 30.04 12.45 0.97
CA GLY A 159 30.63 13.46 1.85
C GLY A 159 31.54 12.91 2.95
N GLN A 160 32.81 13.10 2.71
CA GLN A 160 33.95 12.99 3.63
C GLN A 160 34.39 11.59 4.07
N SER A 161 35.47 11.25 3.53
CA SER A 161 36.41 10.17 3.87
C SER A 161 36.38 8.97 2.95
N ALA A 162 37.38 8.90 2.13
CA ALA A 162 37.81 7.76 1.30
C ALA A 162 38.06 6.45 2.07
N ALA A 163 37.48 6.26 3.26
CA ALA A 163 37.71 5.10 4.12
C ALA A 163 36.50 4.16 4.26
N HIS A 164 35.29 4.57 3.87
CA HIS A 164 34.12 3.69 3.94
C HIS A 164 33.72 3.20 2.56
N ARG A 165 34.27 2.08 2.15
CA ARG A 165 33.80 1.29 1.01
C ARG A 165 32.38 0.87 1.33
N GLY A 166 31.45 1.12 0.40
CA GLY A 166 30.02 0.85 0.54
C GLY A 166 29.73 -0.50 1.17
N THR A 167 28.86 -0.52 2.17
CA THR A 167 28.41 -1.74 2.83
C THR A 167 27.42 -2.45 1.93
N ARG A 168 27.67 -3.69 1.60
CA ARG A 168 26.74 -4.54 0.87
C ARG A 168 25.83 -5.26 1.85
N VAL A 169 24.55 -5.05 1.69
CA VAL A 169 23.52 -5.68 2.53
C VAL A 169 22.66 -6.58 1.65
N PRO A 170 22.44 -7.85 2.03
CA PRO A 170 21.46 -8.68 1.34
C PRO A 170 20.05 -8.11 1.55
N ALA A 171 19.27 -8.06 0.50
CA ALA A 171 17.92 -7.55 0.51
C ALA A 171 16.94 -8.56 -0.09
N ILE A 172 15.71 -8.53 0.38
CA ILE A 172 14.60 -9.31 -0.16
C ILE A 172 13.67 -8.34 -0.89
N ALA A 173 13.39 -8.62 -2.16
CA ALA A 173 12.42 -7.86 -2.92
C ALA A 173 11.00 -8.29 -2.54
N VAL A 174 10.16 -7.32 -2.21
CA VAL A 174 8.74 -7.51 -1.90
C VAL A 174 7.94 -6.67 -2.89
N ALA A 175 6.84 -7.22 -3.39
CA ALA A 175 5.89 -6.41 -4.16
C ALA A 175 5.17 -5.44 -3.22
N ALA A 176 4.91 -4.22 -3.68
CA ALA A 176 4.17 -3.24 -2.89
C ALA A 176 2.77 -3.78 -2.56
N ASP A 177 2.43 -3.79 -1.27
CA ASP A 177 1.07 -4.07 -0.81
C ASP A 177 0.36 -2.73 -0.61
N PRO A 178 -0.72 -2.44 -1.34
CA PRO A 178 -1.42 -1.16 -1.24
C PRO A 178 -2.19 -0.96 0.07
N ASP A 179 -2.29 -2.00 0.91
CA ASP A 179 -3.01 -1.99 2.20
C ASP A 179 -2.07 -2.07 3.42
N GLY A 180 -0.74 -1.80 3.24
CA GLY A 180 0.35 -1.92 4.20
C GLY A 180 0.25 -1.15 5.50
#